data_5996b8b74b392caf16e3cf3842bc8c5d
#
_entry.id   5996b8b74b392caf16e3cf3842bc8c5d
#
_cell.length_a   1.000
_cell.length_b   1.000
_cell.length_c   1.000
_cell.angle_alpha   90.00
_cell.angle_beta   90.00
_cell.angle_gamma   90.00
#
_symmetry.space_group_name_H-M   'P 1'
#
loop_
_entity.id
_entity.type
_entity.pdbx_description
1 polymer ?
#
loop_
_entity_poly.entity_id
_entity_poly.type
_entity_poly.pdbx_seq_one_letter_code
_entity_poly.pdbx_strand_id
1 'polypeptide(L)'
;MVRSLNNMSRKRIGALIVFERRTGLADVIDSGTVIDGEISAPLIENIFEPNTPLHDGAVIVRGERIVAAACILQLTDDHSLSRELGTRHRAAIGITESTDAVSIIVSEETGIISMARDGKLTRYLDTKSLNILLTELFMPDDLPPAWLSSRSSLFGARAVKQKEDGDEE
;
A
#
# COMPACT_ATOMS: atom_id res chain seq x y z
N MET A 1 3.59 10.55 1.58
CA MET A 1 3.35 9.65 0.45
C MET A 1 2.27 10.15 -0.53
N VAL A 2 1.03 10.46 -0.15
CA VAL A 2 -0.02 10.94 -1.08
C VAL A 2 0.45 12.12 -1.94
N ARG A 3 1.13 13.10 -1.31
CA ARG A 3 1.67 14.26 -2.02
C ARG A 3 2.67 13.87 -3.11
N SER A 4 3.60 12.97 -2.82
CA SER A 4 4.59 12.50 -3.81
C SER A 4 3.94 11.72 -4.95
N LEU A 5 2.98 10.82 -4.66
CA LEU A 5 2.22 10.11 -5.68
C LEU A 5 1.47 11.07 -6.62
N ASN A 6 0.80 12.08 -6.08
CA ASN A 6 0.11 13.09 -6.88
C ASN A 6 1.11 13.96 -7.71
N ASN A 7 2.28 14.27 -7.16
CA ASN A 7 3.31 15.00 -7.89
C ASN A 7 3.86 14.18 -9.06
N MET A 8 4.19 12.90 -8.82
CA MET A 8 4.66 11.98 -9.86
C MET A 8 3.60 11.73 -10.93
N SER A 9 2.33 11.59 -10.54
CA SER A 9 1.19 11.48 -11.46
C SER A 9 1.13 12.67 -12.42
N ARG A 10 1.16 13.89 -11.88
CA ARG A 10 1.11 15.12 -12.71
C ARG A 10 2.31 15.26 -13.65
N LYS A 11 3.48 14.84 -13.20
CA LYS A 11 4.74 14.89 -13.99
C LYS A 11 4.90 13.67 -14.91
N ARG A 12 4.01 12.66 -14.81
CA ARG A 12 4.11 11.37 -15.49
C ARG A 12 5.44 10.67 -15.20
N ILE A 13 5.86 10.71 -13.95
CA ILE A 13 7.02 9.95 -13.48
C ILE A 13 6.53 8.57 -13.08
N GLY A 14 7.05 7.53 -13.74
CA GLY A 14 6.73 6.13 -13.46
C GLY A 14 7.23 5.72 -12.08
N ALA A 15 6.35 5.07 -11.29
CA ALA A 15 6.72 4.59 -9.96
C ALA A 15 6.04 3.25 -9.67
N LEU A 16 6.73 2.39 -8.91
CA LEU A 16 6.19 1.15 -8.35
C LEU A 16 6.62 1.05 -6.90
N ILE A 17 5.65 1.13 -5.99
CA ILE A 17 5.86 1.04 -4.54
C ILE A 17 5.11 -0.18 -4.03
N VAL A 18 5.82 -1.10 -3.39
CA VAL A 18 5.30 -2.36 -2.84
C VAL A 18 5.33 -2.28 -1.32
N PHE A 19 4.19 -2.47 -0.71
CA PHE A 19 4.02 -2.55 0.74
C PHE A 19 4.08 -4.01 1.16
N GLU A 20 5.16 -4.39 1.84
CA GLU A 20 5.30 -5.70 2.47
C GLU A 20 4.27 -5.83 3.60
N ARG A 21 3.58 -6.98 3.63
CA ARG A 21 2.63 -7.31 4.69
C ARG A 21 3.16 -8.48 5.52
N ARG A 22 2.38 -9.54 5.71
CA ARG A 22 2.78 -10.72 6.49
C ARG A 22 3.79 -11.60 5.77
N THR A 23 3.66 -11.69 4.45
CA THR A 23 4.63 -12.43 3.62
C THR A 23 5.88 -11.60 3.43
N GLY A 24 7.01 -12.08 3.95
CA GLY A 24 8.30 -11.39 3.81
C GLY A 24 8.78 -11.34 2.36
N LEU A 25 9.41 -10.24 1.96
CA LEU A 25 9.93 -10.00 0.61
C LEU A 25 11.48 -9.99 0.59
N ALA A 26 12.12 -10.81 1.42
CA ALA A 26 13.59 -10.81 1.56
C ALA A 26 14.30 -11.00 0.21
N ASP A 27 13.91 -11.98 -0.59
CA ASP A 27 14.53 -12.27 -1.89
C ASP A 27 14.39 -11.10 -2.87
N VAL A 28 13.26 -10.38 -2.80
CA VAL A 28 13.04 -9.16 -3.60
C VAL A 28 13.93 -8.03 -3.13
N ILE A 29 14.03 -7.82 -1.82
CA ILE A 29 14.88 -6.79 -1.20
C ILE A 29 16.35 -7.02 -1.56
N ASP A 30 16.81 -8.25 -1.52
CA ASP A 30 18.20 -8.64 -1.85
C ASP A 30 18.57 -8.38 -3.32
N SER A 31 17.57 -8.28 -4.21
CA SER A 31 17.79 -7.93 -5.62
C SER A 31 18.03 -6.43 -5.85
N GLY A 32 17.72 -5.58 -4.88
CA GLY A 32 17.75 -4.13 -4.99
C GLY A 32 18.88 -3.47 -4.21
N THR A 33 18.76 -2.17 -4.04
CA THR A 33 19.66 -1.35 -3.23
C THR A 33 19.01 -1.06 -1.87
N VAL A 34 19.67 -1.42 -0.79
CA VAL A 34 19.20 -1.13 0.58
C VAL A 34 19.21 0.37 0.83
N ILE A 35 18.09 0.90 1.28
CA ILE A 35 17.91 2.33 1.61
C ILE A 35 17.80 2.51 3.12
N ASP A 36 16.96 1.70 3.78
CA ASP A 36 16.65 1.77 5.21
C ASP A 36 16.34 3.19 5.71
N GLY A 37 15.51 3.91 4.97
CA GLY A 37 15.16 5.31 5.20
C GLY A 37 13.72 5.51 5.68
N GLU A 38 13.48 6.60 6.44
CA GLU A 38 12.12 7.02 6.77
C GLU A 38 11.36 7.48 5.51
N ILE A 39 10.07 7.18 5.47
CA ILE A 39 9.22 7.58 4.36
C ILE A 39 9.06 9.11 4.36
N SER A 40 9.54 9.75 3.30
CA SER A 40 9.34 11.17 3.06
C SER A 40 9.05 11.46 1.61
N ALA A 41 8.32 12.53 1.33
CA ALA A 41 8.01 12.91 -0.05
C ALA A 41 9.29 13.20 -0.86
N PRO A 42 10.29 13.95 -0.34
CA PRO A 42 11.54 14.16 -1.08
C PRO A 42 12.28 12.86 -1.38
N LEU A 43 12.35 11.91 -0.44
CA LEU A 43 13.05 10.63 -0.67
C LEU A 43 12.38 9.83 -1.78
N ILE A 44 11.04 9.68 -1.75
CA ILE A 44 10.30 8.97 -2.78
C ILE A 44 10.48 9.65 -4.15
N GLU A 45 10.32 10.97 -4.23
CA GLU A 45 10.45 11.71 -5.48
C GLU A 45 11.88 11.60 -6.06
N ASN A 46 12.92 11.61 -5.21
CA ASN A 46 14.30 11.43 -5.65
C ASN A 46 14.61 9.99 -6.10
N ILE A 47 14.05 8.97 -5.45
CA ILE A 47 14.24 7.58 -5.88
C ILE A 47 13.69 7.38 -7.30
N PHE A 48 12.50 7.92 -7.59
CA PHE A 48 11.87 7.75 -8.91
C PHE A 48 12.22 8.82 -9.93
N GLU A 49 13.16 9.74 -9.61
CA GLU A 49 13.64 10.71 -10.58
C GLU A 49 14.22 9.99 -11.81
N PRO A 50 13.71 10.27 -13.03
CA PRO A 50 14.15 9.58 -14.23
C PRO A 50 15.65 9.69 -14.46
N ASN A 51 16.24 8.63 -15.03
CA ASN A 51 17.67 8.52 -15.35
C ASN A 51 18.62 8.51 -14.13
N THR A 52 18.09 8.22 -12.95
CA THR A 52 18.90 7.97 -11.74
C THR A 52 19.06 6.46 -11.50
N PRO A 53 20.07 5.99 -10.76
CA PRO A 53 20.30 4.55 -10.55
C PRO A 53 19.18 3.81 -9.82
N LEU A 54 18.35 4.52 -9.06
CA LEU A 54 17.32 3.91 -8.19
C LEU A 54 15.92 3.87 -8.82
N HIS A 55 15.69 4.55 -9.94
CA HIS A 55 14.34 4.73 -10.50
C HIS A 55 13.80 3.50 -11.22
N ASP A 56 14.68 2.61 -11.68
CA ASP A 56 14.29 1.41 -12.40
C ASP A 56 14.11 0.22 -11.45
N GLY A 57 12.87 -0.20 -11.28
CA GLY A 57 12.48 -1.26 -10.35
C GLY A 57 11.45 -0.79 -9.33
N ALA A 58 11.25 -1.63 -8.31
CA ALA A 58 10.30 -1.37 -7.23
C ALA A 58 10.99 -0.78 -6.00
N VAL A 59 10.24 0.06 -5.28
CA VAL A 59 10.55 0.45 -3.90
C VAL A 59 9.79 -0.47 -2.97
N ILE A 60 10.47 -1.06 -1.98
CA ILE A 60 9.86 -1.89 -0.96
C ILE A 60 9.71 -1.10 0.34
N VAL A 61 8.48 -1.07 0.85
CA VAL A 61 8.11 -0.43 2.11
C VAL A 61 7.74 -1.52 3.11
N ARG A 62 8.34 -1.46 4.30
CA ARG A 62 8.02 -2.31 5.45
C ARG A 62 7.70 -1.40 6.64
N GLY A 63 6.45 -1.48 7.13
CA GLY A 63 5.98 -0.55 8.13
C GLY A 63 6.11 0.92 7.65
N GLU A 64 6.83 1.73 8.41
CA GLU A 64 7.04 3.15 8.10
C GLU A 64 8.39 3.45 7.42
N ARG A 65 9.07 2.42 6.89
CA ARG A 65 10.40 2.58 6.28
C ARG A 65 10.45 2.12 4.83
N ILE A 66 11.20 2.85 4.02
CA ILE A 66 11.66 2.38 2.71
C ILE A 66 12.87 1.49 2.97
N VAL A 67 12.72 0.16 2.77
CA VAL A 67 13.80 -0.80 3.03
C VAL A 67 14.77 -0.90 1.86
N ALA A 68 14.25 -0.91 0.62
CA ALA A 68 15.07 -1.02 -0.58
C ALA A 68 14.42 -0.30 -1.77
N ALA A 69 15.22 0.00 -2.77
CA ALA A 69 14.82 0.56 -4.06
C ALA A 69 15.51 -0.20 -5.21
N ALA A 70 15.07 0.04 -6.44
CA ALA A 70 15.53 -0.65 -7.64
C ALA A 70 15.39 -2.20 -7.52
N CYS A 71 14.38 -2.67 -6.80
CA CYS A 71 14.13 -4.11 -6.64
C CYS A 71 13.49 -4.69 -7.90
N ILE A 72 13.93 -5.92 -8.26
CA ILE A 72 13.43 -6.65 -9.43
C ILE A 72 12.27 -7.54 -9.02
N LEU A 73 11.16 -7.44 -9.74
CA LEU A 73 9.98 -8.26 -9.54
C LEU A 73 9.71 -9.14 -10.76
N GLN A 74 9.16 -10.32 -10.52
CA GLN A 74 8.63 -11.15 -11.58
C GLN A 74 7.37 -10.52 -12.17
N LEU A 75 7.26 -10.55 -13.49
CA LEU A 75 6.06 -10.09 -14.17
C LEU A 75 5.00 -11.19 -14.12
N THR A 76 3.73 -10.79 -14.05
CA THR A 76 2.64 -11.76 -14.20
C THR A 76 2.66 -12.43 -15.57
N ASP A 77 2.32 -13.71 -15.61
CA ASP A 77 2.16 -14.50 -16.84
C ASP A 77 0.76 -14.33 -17.47
N ASP A 78 -0.09 -13.48 -16.90
CA ASP A 78 -1.43 -13.25 -17.46
C ASP A 78 -1.35 -12.48 -18.78
N HIS A 79 -1.57 -13.22 -19.88
CA HIS A 79 -1.61 -12.68 -21.23
C HIS A 79 -2.93 -12.00 -21.60
N SER A 80 -3.97 -12.09 -20.74
CA SER A 80 -5.27 -11.44 -20.96
C SER A 80 -5.26 -9.95 -20.62
N LEU A 81 -4.21 -9.48 -19.95
CA LEU A 81 -4.07 -8.09 -19.54
C LEU A 81 -3.95 -7.16 -20.76
N SER A 82 -4.59 -5.99 -20.63
CA SER A 82 -4.52 -4.95 -21.66
C SER A 82 -3.05 -4.62 -22.02
N ARG A 83 -2.81 -4.42 -23.32
CA ARG A 83 -1.49 -4.00 -23.84
C ARG A 83 -1.06 -2.61 -23.36
N GLU A 84 -1.99 -1.82 -22.86
CA GLU A 84 -1.71 -0.51 -22.26
C GLU A 84 -1.01 -0.59 -20.89
N LEU A 85 -0.93 -1.80 -20.31
CA LEU A 85 -0.25 -1.99 -19.04
C LEU A 85 1.24 -2.25 -19.29
N GLY A 86 2.06 -1.29 -18.87
CA GLY A 86 3.52 -1.39 -18.94
C GLY A 86 4.10 -2.39 -17.92
N THR A 87 5.42 -2.51 -17.93
CA THR A 87 6.18 -3.46 -17.09
C THR A 87 5.92 -3.27 -15.59
N ARG A 88 5.81 -2.03 -15.09
CA ARG A 88 5.51 -1.74 -13.68
C ARG A 88 4.15 -2.28 -13.23
N HIS A 89 3.13 -2.20 -14.08
CA HIS A 89 1.82 -2.78 -13.79
C HIS A 89 1.87 -4.30 -13.73
N ARG A 90 2.56 -4.93 -14.69
CA ARG A 90 2.72 -6.39 -14.74
C ARG A 90 3.53 -6.91 -13.55
N ALA A 91 4.57 -6.19 -13.13
CA ALA A 91 5.35 -6.49 -11.95
C ALA A 91 4.52 -6.36 -10.66
N ALA A 92 3.71 -5.30 -10.56
CA ALA A 92 2.80 -5.09 -9.44
C ALA A 92 1.77 -6.21 -9.29
N ILE A 93 1.18 -6.66 -10.40
CA ILE A 93 0.25 -7.80 -10.38
C ILE A 93 1.01 -9.06 -9.96
N GLY A 94 2.15 -9.37 -10.58
CA GLY A 94 2.92 -10.59 -10.32
C GLY A 94 3.30 -10.77 -8.85
N ILE A 95 3.80 -9.72 -8.18
CA ILE A 95 4.13 -9.83 -6.75
C ILE A 95 2.89 -10.05 -5.88
N THR A 96 1.74 -9.50 -6.26
CA THR A 96 0.50 -9.64 -5.49
C THR A 96 -0.26 -10.94 -5.79
N GLU A 97 0.12 -11.70 -6.82
CA GLU A 97 -0.38 -13.06 -7.08
C GLU A 97 0.22 -14.08 -6.11
N SER A 98 1.48 -13.87 -5.70
CA SER A 98 2.24 -14.82 -4.88
C SER A 98 2.37 -14.41 -3.41
N THR A 99 1.98 -13.20 -3.06
CA THR A 99 2.11 -12.63 -1.70
C THR A 99 0.88 -11.82 -1.32
N ASP A 100 0.74 -11.48 -0.05
CA ASP A 100 -0.27 -10.57 0.47
C ASP A 100 0.17 -9.09 0.40
N ALA A 101 1.22 -8.78 -0.35
CA ALA A 101 1.69 -7.43 -0.58
C ALA A 101 0.64 -6.58 -1.30
N VAL A 102 0.71 -5.28 -1.12
CA VAL A 102 -0.09 -4.31 -1.89
C VAL A 102 0.87 -3.41 -2.65
N SER A 103 0.59 -3.18 -3.92
CA SER A 103 1.43 -2.35 -4.78
C SER A 103 0.68 -1.11 -5.25
N ILE A 104 1.36 0.05 -5.26
CA ILE A 104 0.86 1.29 -5.86
C ILE A 104 1.73 1.63 -7.06
N ILE A 105 1.10 1.93 -8.19
CA ILE A 105 1.74 2.20 -9.46
C ILE A 105 1.36 3.59 -9.95
N VAL A 106 2.33 4.35 -10.44
CA VAL A 106 2.11 5.55 -11.25
C VAL A 106 2.56 5.24 -12.67
N SER A 107 1.66 5.40 -13.63
CA SER A 107 1.98 5.21 -15.06
C SER A 107 2.83 6.36 -15.59
N GLU A 108 3.95 6.06 -16.22
CA GLU A 108 4.78 7.07 -16.90
C GLU A 108 4.15 7.57 -18.21
N GLU A 109 3.26 6.79 -18.81
CA GLU A 109 2.60 7.17 -20.05
C GLU A 109 1.40 8.09 -19.81
N THR A 110 0.59 7.76 -18.78
CA THR A 110 -0.71 8.42 -18.56
C THR A 110 -0.77 9.24 -17.28
N GLY A 111 0.13 8.99 -16.31
CA GLY A 111 0.05 9.54 -14.96
C GLY A 111 -1.03 8.89 -14.08
N ILE A 112 -1.77 7.91 -14.59
CA ILE A 112 -2.82 7.23 -13.81
C ILE A 112 -2.19 6.50 -12.64
N ILE A 113 -2.78 6.69 -11.44
CA ILE A 113 -2.41 5.96 -10.24
C ILE A 113 -3.30 4.73 -10.14
N SER A 114 -2.67 3.57 -9.92
CA SER A 114 -3.33 2.27 -9.81
C SER A 114 -2.84 1.54 -8.56
N MET A 115 -3.61 0.57 -8.09
CA MET A 115 -3.25 -0.35 -7.02
C MET A 115 -3.37 -1.79 -7.53
N ALA A 116 -2.42 -2.64 -7.17
CA ALA A 116 -2.56 -4.09 -7.29
C ALA A 116 -2.65 -4.72 -5.90
N ARG A 117 -3.58 -5.67 -5.74
CA ARG A 117 -3.81 -6.48 -4.54
C ARG A 117 -4.43 -7.80 -4.97
N ASP A 118 -3.97 -8.91 -4.40
CA ASP A 118 -4.50 -10.27 -4.68
C ASP A 118 -4.57 -10.58 -6.20
N GLY A 119 -3.53 -10.21 -6.95
CA GLY A 119 -3.45 -10.39 -8.40
C GLY A 119 -4.40 -9.50 -9.22
N LYS A 120 -5.09 -8.55 -8.60
CA LYS A 120 -6.08 -7.68 -9.26
C LYS A 120 -5.63 -6.23 -9.30
N LEU A 121 -5.86 -5.57 -10.43
CA LEU A 121 -5.52 -4.16 -10.64
C LEU A 121 -6.76 -3.27 -10.53
N THR A 122 -6.71 -2.28 -9.65
CA THR A 122 -7.67 -1.19 -9.53
C THR A 122 -7.03 0.08 -10.06
N ARG A 123 -7.64 0.69 -11.09
CA ARG A 123 -7.11 1.90 -11.76
C ARG A 123 -7.84 3.16 -11.32
N TYR A 124 -7.26 4.32 -11.66
CA TYR A 124 -7.84 5.65 -11.47
C TYR A 124 -8.06 6.02 -9.99
N LEU A 125 -7.08 5.72 -9.14
CA LEU A 125 -7.14 6.14 -7.74
C LEU A 125 -7.01 7.66 -7.65
N ASP A 126 -8.00 8.29 -7.05
CA ASP A 126 -7.97 9.70 -6.70
C ASP A 126 -7.31 9.93 -5.32
N THR A 127 -7.10 11.19 -4.97
CA THR A 127 -6.47 11.57 -3.70
C THR A 127 -7.22 11.02 -2.48
N LYS A 128 -8.56 10.95 -2.54
CA LYS A 128 -9.37 10.45 -1.44
C LYS A 128 -9.18 8.94 -1.26
N SER A 129 -9.26 8.19 -2.35
CA SER A 129 -9.03 6.73 -2.35
C SER A 129 -7.61 6.39 -1.91
N LEU A 130 -6.61 7.16 -2.34
CA LEU A 130 -5.22 7.02 -1.91
C LEU A 130 -5.05 7.24 -0.40
N ASN A 131 -5.69 8.27 0.17
CA ASN A 131 -5.62 8.52 1.61
C ASN A 131 -6.22 7.36 2.41
N ILE A 132 -7.38 6.84 1.99
CA ILE A 132 -8.02 5.69 2.63
C ILE A 132 -7.10 4.46 2.56
N LEU A 133 -6.60 4.13 1.37
CA LEU A 133 -5.72 3.00 1.15
C LEU A 133 -4.44 3.10 1.99
N LEU A 134 -3.75 4.24 1.95
CA LEU A 134 -2.50 4.41 2.70
C LEU A 134 -2.74 4.39 4.21
N THR A 135 -3.86 4.94 4.69
CA THR A 135 -4.23 4.82 6.10
C THR A 135 -4.38 3.35 6.49
N GLU A 136 -5.07 2.54 5.68
CA GLU A 136 -5.19 1.09 5.90
C GLU A 136 -3.82 0.39 5.92
N LEU A 137 -2.95 0.73 4.96
CA LEU A 137 -1.63 0.09 4.83
C LEU A 137 -0.66 0.42 5.98
N PHE A 138 -0.79 1.60 6.57
CA PHE A 138 0.03 2.01 7.73
C PHE A 138 -0.60 1.67 9.08
N MET A 139 -1.85 1.19 9.11
CA MET A 139 -2.42 0.65 10.35
C MET A 139 -1.79 -0.71 10.67
N PRO A 140 -1.50 -0.99 11.96
CA PRO A 140 -1.11 -2.32 12.40
C PRO A 140 -2.19 -3.35 12.03
N ASP A 141 -1.76 -4.54 11.57
CA ASP A 141 -2.68 -5.61 11.15
C ASP A 141 -3.58 -6.13 12.29
N ASP A 142 -3.21 -5.86 13.55
CA ASP A 142 -3.93 -6.29 14.75
C ASP A 142 -5.06 -5.33 15.19
N LEU A 143 -5.20 -4.18 14.54
CA LEU A 143 -6.29 -3.25 14.88
C LEU A 143 -7.54 -3.57 14.04
N PRO A 144 -8.70 -3.81 14.69
CA PRO A 144 -9.94 -3.99 13.96
C PRO A 144 -10.25 -2.73 13.13
N PRO A 145 -10.81 -2.88 11.92
CA PRO A 145 -11.17 -1.74 11.09
C PRO A 145 -11.97 -0.70 11.88
N ALA A 146 -11.71 0.58 11.67
CA ALA A 146 -12.30 1.67 12.45
C ALA A 146 -13.83 1.67 12.50
N TRP A 147 -14.53 1.03 11.52
CA TRP A 147 -15.97 0.85 11.52
C TRP A 147 -16.45 -0.23 12.53
N LEU A 148 -15.55 -1.14 12.95
CA LEU A 148 -15.87 -2.15 13.97
C LEU A 148 -15.77 -1.57 15.39
N SER A 149 -14.85 -0.60 15.60
CA SER A 149 -14.66 0.07 16.90
C SER A 149 -15.82 1.02 17.25
N SER A 150 -16.51 1.58 16.24
CA SER A 150 -17.63 2.48 16.47
C SER A 150 -18.95 1.76 16.86
N ARG A 151 -19.03 0.44 16.69
CA ARG A 151 -20.21 -0.35 17.08
C ARG A 151 -20.20 -0.84 18.54
N SER A 152 -19.02 -0.92 19.18
CA SER A 152 -18.93 -1.40 20.56
C SER A 152 -19.36 -0.36 21.61
N SER A 153 -19.42 0.93 21.27
CA SER A 153 -19.87 1.98 22.19
C SER A 153 -21.41 2.13 22.27
N LEU A 154 -22.17 1.48 21.39
CA LEU A 154 -23.63 1.56 21.38
C LEU A 154 -24.34 0.42 22.12
N PHE A 155 -23.61 -0.62 22.56
CA PHE A 155 -24.20 -1.75 23.29
C PHE A 155 -23.77 -1.88 24.75
N GLY A 156 -23.06 -0.91 25.30
CA GLY A 156 -22.50 -0.93 26.66
C GLY A 156 -23.26 -0.13 27.73
N ALA A 157 -24.54 0.22 27.54
CA ALA A 157 -25.26 0.99 28.55
C ALA A 157 -26.74 0.55 28.66
N ARG A 158 -26.97 -0.69 29.01
CA ARG A 158 -28.29 -1.12 29.56
C ARG A 158 -28.20 -2.50 30.19
N ALA A 159 -27.74 -2.60 31.40
CA ALA A 159 -28.18 -3.60 32.38
C ALA A 159 -27.51 -3.26 33.73
N VAL A 160 -28.33 -3.09 34.65
CA VAL A 160 -28.36 -3.37 36.10
C VAL A 160 -28.76 -2.14 36.87
N LYS A 161 -30.05 -1.99 36.99
CA LYS A 161 -30.72 -1.55 38.21
C LYS A 161 -31.74 -2.61 38.53
N GLN A 162 -31.37 -3.57 39.36
CA GLN A 162 -32.34 -4.35 40.14
C GLN A 162 -32.13 -3.99 41.61
N LYS A 163 -33.25 -3.62 42.18
CA LYS A 163 -33.56 -3.27 43.54
C LYS A 163 -33.08 -4.34 44.53
N GLU A 164 -32.40 -3.87 45.56
CA GLU A 164 -32.53 -4.42 46.90
C GLU A 164 -33.48 -3.50 47.65
N ASP A 165 -34.73 -3.90 47.80
CA ASP A 165 -35.62 -3.45 48.87
C ASP A 165 -35.72 -4.62 49.85
N GLY A 166 -35.35 -4.29 51.12
CA GLY A 166 -35.33 -5.20 52.22
C GLY A 166 -36.71 -5.58 52.72
N ASP A 167 -36.70 -6.60 53.50
CA ASP A 167 -37.71 -6.83 54.54
C ASP A 167 -36.99 -7.12 55.85
N GLU A 168 -37.17 -6.15 56.77
CA GLU A 168 -37.13 -6.40 58.20
C GLU A 168 -38.51 -6.91 58.60
N GLU A 169 -38.54 -8.05 59.25
CA GLU A 169 -39.24 -8.35 60.52
C GLU A 169 -38.82 -9.71 61.06
#